data_90254da227863af823e23f03adb5aa20
#
_entry.id   90254da227863af823e23f03adb5aa20
#
_cell.length_a   1.000
_cell.length_b   1.000
_cell.length_c   1.000
_cell.angle_alpha   90.00
_cell.angle_beta   90.00
_cell.angle_gamma   90.00
#
_symmetry.space_group_name_H-M   'P 1'
#
loop_
_entity.id
_entity.type
_entity.pdbx_description
1 polymer ?
#
loop_
_entity_poly.entity_id
_entity_poly.type
_entity_poly.pdbx_seq_one_letter_code
_entity_poly.pdbx_strand_id
1 'polypeptide(L)'
;ALFLDYGRLTLMDRERTDAVWKKYGRSLWNFAGSYGLGIALMLILLVLTFAGTLHQVRLSSAMGSEAAIESFFGAAYVLIPLGGENSLISLPLPGMGITCVLLFANLLIGGVFRIRWTWRHAGVLVAHGGILLLLAGIMLGNKMTVAVEQVELPQGDRVHEYSLPFDLRLNRFVPEFYPGTSKPKSYESQITVFPESGGQYDAVIRMNEPLRLSGWTLYQMSWGQDSLHPGRLISILRASHNPLEQMPKWSSYIIAIGLLWHFACVFGRYLRRKPGLASVGTAATVEPQAASVPGGKKHLRLAGICLLVAAIFGVGMLAARPAAHPVLVKNYVPWSPALVERAGAMAVQDGGRLKPVSTYAGFHLLRTLGKRSFVVDMPEGKRKLSPVEWMLDCMFRPELAEQYPVFLVNREEVVRRLHLPDQKDKRKKYSYAQLAERWEEMTRAVREIRLLGETNLTEAQKDILSLARNFDVMRGWMLVSRIMLENPSAMERMEFPRWFPSAGRDGERLWTAAPDKVAGAFLAMASLLERKAIGMEGAEASALRMKAEGLLLEKLAQPNEAASAGERHSLEREIFYYRLDPLYISLAVFVAAFVCLLLCALFRPAANAPLWR
;
A
#
# COMPACT_ATOMS: atom_id res chain seq x y z
N ALA A 1 72.60 -34.98 11.53
CA ALA A 1 71.93 -34.86 10.21
C ALA A 1 70.41 -35.09 10.31
N LEU A 2 69.92 -36.08 11.10
CA LEU A 2 68.48 -36.39 11.22
C LEU A 2 67.64 -35.29 11.92
N PHE A 3 68.25 -34.52 12.84
CA PHE A 3 67.51 -33.40 13.53
C PHE A 3 67.37 -32.16 12.66
N LEU A 4 68.27 -31.95 11.71
CA LEU A 4 68.20 -30.81 10.76
C LEU A 4 67.19 -31.07 9.62
N ASP A 5 66.95 -32.32 9.27
CA ASP A 5 65.94 -32.71 8.27
C ASP A 5 64.52 -32.63 8.82
N TYR A 6 64.30 -32.96 10.11
CA TYR A 6 62.97 -32.82 10.74
C TYR A 6 62.54 -31.37 10.89
N GLY A 7 63.49 -30.45 11.18
CA GLY A 7 63.23 -29.03 11.25
C GLY A 7 62.91 -28.41 9.86
N ARG A 8 63.52 -28.90 8.79
CA ARG A 8 63.23 -28.47 7.42
C ARG A 8 61.89 -28.97 6.92
N LEU A 9 61.50 -30.20 7.22
CA LEU A 9 60.19 -30.75 6.86
C LEU A 9 59.06 -30.02 7.58
N THR A 10 59.20 -29.67 8.84
CA THR A 10 58.18 -28.91 9.59
C THR A 10 58.09 -27.45 9.14
N LEU A 11 59.17 -26.83 8.71
CA LEU A 11 59.16 -25.47 8.14
C LEU A 11 58.57 -25.45 6.72
N MET A 12 58.86 -26.45 5.88
CA MET A 12 58.27 -26.55 4.53
C MET A 12 56.76 -26.86 4.59
N ASP A 13 56.29 -27.67 5.55
CA ASP A 13 54.86 -27.91 5.77
C ASP A 13 54.18 -26.68 6.31
N ARG A 14 54.81 -25.87 7.16
CA ARG A 14 54.27 -24.60 7.66
C ARG A 14 54.17 -23.56 6.58
N GLU A 15 55.17 -23.40 5.73
CA GLU A 15 55.12 -22.50 4.57
C GLU A 15 54.09 -22.91 3.54
N ARG A 16 53.91 -24.23 3.33
CA ARG A 16 52.92 -24.79 2.44
C ARG A 16 51.48 -24.57 2.96
N THR A 17 51.28 -24.80 4.25
CA THR A 17 49.98 -24.50 4.91
C THR A 17 49.70 -23.00 4.92
N ASP A 18 50.66 -22.16 5.19
CA ASP A 18 50.48 -20.69 5.13
C ASP A 18 50.18 -20.16 3.73
N ALA A 19 50.79 -20.75 2.70
CA ALA A 19 50.51 -20.41 1.30
C ALA A 19 49.07 -20.86 0.90
N VAL A 20 48.65 -22.02 1.37
CA VAL A 20 47.29 -22.57 1.17
C VAL A 20 46.26 -21.66 1.87
N TRP A 21 46.49 -21.34 3.14
CA TRP A 21 45.58 -20.44 3.89
C TRP A 21 45.52 -19.05 3.29
N LYS A 22 46.63 -18.46 2.83
CA LYS A 22 46.65 -17.17 2.11
C LYS A 22 45.86 -17.23 0.79
N LYS A 23 45.96 -18.33 0.05
CA LYS A 23 45.21 -18.52 -1.20
C LYS A 23 43.70 -18.64 -0.94
N TYR A 24 43.28 -19.49 0.01
CA TYR A 24 41.86 -19.64 0.36
C TYR A 24 41.30 -18.38 1.01
N GLY A 25 42.04 -17.73 1.92
CA GLY A 25 41.64 -16.45 2.52
C GLY A 25 41.42 -15.34 1.49
N ARG A 26 42.31 -15.24 0.48
CA ARG A 26 42.12 -14.28 -0.63
C ARG A 26 40.93 -14.61 -1.50
N SER A 27 40.67 -15.90 -1.76
CA SER A 27 39.50 -16.33 -2.53
C SER A 27 38.20 -16.02 -1.79
N LEU A 28 38.16 -16.31 -0.47
CA LEU A 28 37.01 -15.99 0.38
C LEU A 28 36.74 -14.50 0.47
N TRP A 29 37.81 -13.69 0.65
CA TRP A 29 37.71 -12.24 0.65
C TRP A 29 37.16 -11.67 -0.66
N ASN A 30 37.61 -12.23 -1.79
CA ASN A 30 37.12 -11.84 -3.11
C ASN A 30 35.66 -12.22 -3.34
N PHE A 31 35.25 -13.39 -2.86
CA PHE A 31 33.87 -13.85 -2.92
C PHE A 31 32.96 -12.99 -2.00
N ALA A 32 33.38 -12.80 -0.74
CA ALA A 32 32.62 -12.03 0.24
C ALA A 32 32.35 -10.57 -0.18
N GLY A 33 33.30 -9.92 -0.88
CA GLY A 33 33.13 -8.58 -1.42
C GLY A 33 32.68 -8.53 -2.89
N SER A 34 32.13 -9.62 -3.44
CA SER A 34 31.71 -9.65 -4.85
C SER A 34 30.33 -9.01 -5.07
N TYR A 35 30.18 -8.34 -6.23
CA TYR A 35 28.87 -7.80 -6.64
C TYR A 35 27.80 -8.89 -6.81
N GLY A 36 28.20 -10.07 -7.29
CA GLY A 36 27.28 -11.21 -7.46
C GLY A 36 26.65 -11.65 -6.14
N LEU A 37 27.47 -11.75 -5.06
CA LEU A 37 26.96 -12.06 -3.73
C LEU A 37 26.04 -10.94 -3.21
N GLY A 38 26.42 -9.67 -3.39
CA GLY A 38 25.59 -8.54 -2.97
C GLY A 38 24.22 -8.53 -3.65
N ILE A 39 24.17 -8.77 -4.96
CA ILE A 39 22.90 -8.87 -5.72
C ILE A 39 22.07 -10.06 -5.23
N ALA A 40 22.71 -11.23 -5.02
CA ALA A 40 21.99 -12.40 -4.52
C ALA A 40 21.38 -12.16 -3.13
N LEU A 41 22.12 -11.53 -2.21
CA LEU A 41 21.62 -11.18 -0.88
C LEU A 41 20.48 -10.17 -0.94
N MET A 42 20.55 -9.16 -1.82
CA MET A 42 19.43 -8.21 -2.02
C MET A 42 18.19 -8.89 -2.59
N LEU A 43 18.33 -9.85 -3.52
CA LEU A 43 17.20 -10.64 -4.02
C LEU A 43 16.59 -11.52 -2.93
N ILE A 44 17.42 -12.14 -2.08
CA ILE A 44 16.94 -12.89 -0.91
C ILE A 44 16.16 -11.99 0.04
N LEU A 45 16.68 -10.80 0.35
CA LEU A 45 15.96 -9.82 1.18
C LEU A 45 14.61 -9.41 0.57
N LEU A 46 14.56 -9.20 -0.74
CA LEU A 46 13.32 -8.89 -1.44
C LEU A 46 12.28 -10.02 -1.27
N VAL A 47 12.71 -11.27 -1.48
CA VAL A 47 11.84 -12.45 -1.30
C VAL A 47 11.40 -12.59 0.16
N LEU A 48 12.32 -12.43 1.12
CA LEU A 48 12.00 -12.48 2.55
C LEU A 48 11.03 -11.37 2.98
N THR A 49 11.21 -10.14 2.49
CA THR A 49 10.30 -9.03 2.78
C THR A 49 8.88 -9.33 2.25
N PHE A 50 8.79 -9.82 1.02
CA PHE A 50 7.50 -10.21 0.43
C PHE A 50 6.84 -11.35 1.21
N ALA A 51 7.58 -12.43 1.49
CA ALA A 51 7.07 -13.57 2.25
C ALA A 51 6.69 -13.17 3.69
N GLY A 52 7.49 -12.32 4.35
CA GLY A 52 7.20 -11.79 5.69
C GLY A 52 5.94 -10.93 5.73
N THR A 53 5.70 -10.12 4.70
CA THR A 53 4.43 -9.36 4.58
C THR A 53 3.23 -10.30 4.45
N LEU A 54 3.33 -11.36 3.66
CA LEU A 54 2.27 -12.37 3.56
C LEU A 54 2.07 -13.13 4.89
N HIS A 55 3.15 -13.47 5.58
CA HIS A 55 3.13 -14.13 6.88
C HIS A 55 2.45 -13.23 7.93
N GLN A 56 2.80 -11.95 7.99
CA GLN A 56 2.16 -10.96 8.85
C GLN A 56 0.65 -10.90 8.61
N VAL A 57 0.20 -10.77 7.34
CA VAL A 57 -1.23 -10.71 7.00
C VAL A 57 -1.98 -11.97 7.46
N ARG A 58 -1.34 -13.14 7.42
CA ARG A 58 -1.97 -14.41 7.82
C ARG A 58 -2.07 -14.59 9.32
N LEU A 59 -1.05 -14.19 10.06
CA LEU A 59 -0.94 -14.50 11.50
C LEU A 59 -1.27 -13.31 12.41
N SER A 60 -1.41 -12.09 11.87
CA SER A 60 -1.70 -10.91 12.68
C SER A 60 -3.00 -11.01 13.48
N SER A 61 -3.98 -11.76 12.98
CA SER A 61 -5.24 -12.01 13.68
C SER A 61 -5.14 -13.04 14.82
N ALA A 62 -4.17 -13.96 14.71
CA ALA A 62 -4.00 -15.04 15.69
C ALA A 62 -3.08 -14.63 16.86
N MET A 63 -2.02 -13.87 16.58
CA MET A 63 -1.00 -13.54 17.57
C MET A 63 -0.65 -12.04 17.65
N GLY A 64 -1.38 -11.19 16.94
CA GLY A 64 -1.08 -9.77 16.80
C GLY A 64 -0.04 -9.48 15.71
N SER A 65 -0.06 -8.24 15.21
CA SER A 65 0.79 -7.83 14.08
C SER A 65 2.29 -7.84 14.44
N GLU A 66 2.64 -7.40 15.64
CA GLU A 66 4.04 -7.33 16.09
C GLU A 66 4.63 -8.73 16.30
N ALA A 67 3.93 -9.61 16.99
CA ALA A 67 4.36 -11.00 17.20
C ALA A 67 4.48 -11.78 15.87
N ALA A 68 3.58 -11.53 14.92
CA ALA A 68 3.66 -12.12 13.58
C ALA A 68 4.90 -11.64 12.80
N ILE A 69 5.25 -10.35 12.92
CA ILE A 69 6.48 -9.80 12.35
C ILE A 69 7.71 -10.42 13.02
N GLU A 70 7.75 -10.43 14.34
CA GLU A 70 8.88 -10.94 15.11
C GLU A 70 9.13 -12.44 14.84
N SER A 71 8.07 -13.24 14.78
CA SER A 71 8.17 -14.68 14.49
C SER A 71 8.82 -14.99 13.15
N PHE A 72 8.63 -14.15 12.13
CA PHE A 72 9.21 -14.33 10.81
C PHE A 72 10.59 -13.72 10.69
N PHE A 73 10.73 -12.44 11.06
CA PHE A 73 11.96 -11.69 10.86
C PHE A 73 13.03 -11.99 11.91
N GLY A 74 12.65 -12.49 13.09
CA GLY A 74 13.53 -12.98 14.14
C GLY A 74 14.09 -14.38 13.88
N ALA A 75 13.48 -15.14 12.93
CA ALA A 75 13.92 -16.50 12.63
C ALA A 75 15.31 -16.53 11.99
N ALA A 76 16.13 -17.52 12.40
CA ALA A 76 17.46 -17.74 11.82
C ALA A 76 17.40 -18.22 10.37
N TYR A 77 16.39 -19.01 10.04
CA TYR A 77 16.09 -19.47 8.67
C TYR A 77 14.58 -19.50 8.47
N VAL A 78 14.17 -19.40 7.21
CA VAL A 78 12.77 -19.40 6.80
C VAL A 78 12.57 -20.44 5.70
N LEU A 79 11.50 -21.22 5.82
CA LEU A 79 11.09 -22.19 4.81
C LEU A 79 9.96 -21.57 3.96
N ILE A 80 10.22 -21.35 2.68
CA ILE A 80 9.24 -20.81 1.75
C ILE A 80 8.65 -21.95 0.92
N PRO A 81 7.35 -22.29 1.07
CA PRO A 81 6.72 -23.37 0.33
C PRO A 81 6.61 -23.02 -1.17
N LEU A 82 7.09 -23.91 -2.03
CA LEU A 82 7.00 -23.78 -3.48
C LEU A 82 5.77 -24.57 -3.98
N GLY A 83 4.66 -23.89 -4.23
CA GLY A 83 3.44 -24.53 -4.74
C GLY A 83 2.21 -24.46 -3.84
N GLY A 84 2.19 -23.60 -2.82
CA GLY A 84 1.07 -23.37 -1.91
C GLY A 84 1.25 -23.98 -0.52
N GLU A 85 0.27 -23.80 0.35
CA GLU A 85 0.36 -24.13 1.79
C GLU A 85 0.63 -25.62 2.10
N ASN A 86 0.17 -26.51 1.22
CA ASN A 86 0.33 -27.95 1.36
C ASN A 86 1.50 -28.51 0.53
N SER A 87 2.43 -27.67 0.08
CA SER A 87 3.57 -28.11 -0.71
C SER A 87 4.56 -28.88 0.16
N LEU A 88 4.92 -30.07 -0.29
CA LEU A 88 5.99 -30.89 0.31
C LEU A 88 7.39 -30.30 0.04
N ILE A 89 7.51 -29.39 -0.92
CA ILE A 89 8.76 -28.76 -1.32
C ILE A 89 8.82 -27.35 -0.76
N SER A 90 9.79 -27.12 0.13
CA SER A 90 10.05 -25.79 0.69
C SER A 90 11.48 -25.36 0.41
N LEU A 91 11.66 -24.09 0.02
CA LEU A 91 12.98 -23.48 -0.19
C LEU A 91 13.51 -22.93 1.14
N PRO A 92 14.61 -23.49 1.69
CA PRO A 92 15.25 -22.95 2.87
C PRO A 92 16.04 -21.68 2.50
N LEU A 93 15.71 -20.56 3.12
CA LEU A 93 16.46 -19.31 3.00
C LEU A 93 17.02 -18.89 4.37
N PRO A 94 18.19 -18.23 4.40
CA PRO A 94 18.67 -17.60 5.63
C PRO A 94 17.65 -16.54 6.08
N GLY A 95 17.44 -16.42 7.38
CA GLY A 95 16.52 -15.43 7.93
C GLY A 95 16.97 -13.98 7.67
N MET A 96 16.07 -13.03 7.87
CA MET A 96 16.31 -11.61 7.60
C MET A 96 17.56 -11.08 8.32
N GLY A 97 17.72 -11.39 9.61
CA GLY A 97 18.87 -10.94 10.40
C GLY A 97 20.21 -11.44 9.85
N ILE A 98 20.31 -12.74 9.55
CA ILE A 98 21.52 -13.33 8.96
C ILE A 98 21.82 -12.73 7.59
N THR A 99 20.80 -12.57 6.75
CA THR A 99 20.96 -11.97 5.42
C THR A 99 21.44 -10.51 5.51
N CYS A 100 20.95 -9.72 6.47
CA CYS A 100 21.41 -8.35 6.73
C CYS A 100 22.87 -8.33 7.20
N VAL A 101 23.30 -9.24 8.08
CA VAL A 101 24.71 -9.37 8.52
C VAL A 101 25.61 -9.70 7.34
N LEU A 102 25.22 -10.65 6.51
CA LEU A 102 25.97 -11.02 5.31
C LEU A 102 26.07 -9.87 4.30
N LEU A 103 24.98 -9.13 4.11
CA LEU A 103 24.94 -7.95 3.25
C LEU A 103 25.82 -6.83 3.82
N PHE A 104 25.77 -6.60 5.13
CA PHE A 104 26.64 -5.66 5.80
C PHE A 104 28.13 -6.01 5.57
N ALA A 105 28.52 -7.26 5.78
CA ALA A 105 29.88 -7.72 5.53
C ALA A 105 30.28 -7.62 4.05
N ASN A 106 29.39 -7.97 3.13
CA ASN A 106 29.62 -7.84 1.68
C ASN A 106 29.83 -6.38 1.29
N LEU A 107 28.99 -5.47 1.79
CA LEU A 107 29.09 -4.04 1.50
C LEU A 107 30.34 -3.43 2.12
N LEU A 108 30.71 -3.82 3.34
CA LEU A 108 31.93 -3.35 4.00
C LEU A 108 33.18 -3.78 3.23
N ILE A 109 33.25 -5.05 2.83
CA ILE A 109 34.39 -5.59 2.08
C ILE A 109 34.42 -5.01 0.65
N GLY A 110 33.32 -5.14 -0.08
CA GLY A 110 33.24 -4.79 -1.49
C GLY A 110 33.04 -3.31 -1.75
N GLY A 111 32.25 -2.65 -0.89
CA GLY A 111 31.81 -1.27 -1.05
C GLY A 111 32.71 -0.23 -0.34
N VAL A 112 33.52 -0.66 0.64
CA VAL A 112 34.39 0.26 1.38
C VAL A 112 35.87 -0.13 1.25
N PHE A 113 36.27 -1.35 1.65
CA PHE A 113 37.68 -1.74 1.68
C PHE A 113 38.30 -1.96 0.29
N ARG A 114 37.52 -2.41 -0.68
CA ARG A 114 38.01 -2.69 -2.04
C ARG A 114 37.93 -1.50 -2.98
N ILE A 115 37.19 -0.45 -2.64
CA ILE A 115 37.13 0.79 -3.43
C ILE A 115 38.40 1.59 -3.20
N ARG A 116 38.96 2.14 -4.28
CA ARG A 116 40.09 3.05 -4.17
C ARG A 116 39.67 4.36 -3.50
N TRP A 117 40.31 4.73 -2.39
CA TRP A 117 40.03 5.94 -1.64
C TRP A 117 40.59 7.15 -2.40
N THR A 118 39.82 7.66 -3.32
CA THR A 118 40.14 8.84 -4.11
C THR A 118 38.98 9.81 -4.09
N TRP A 119 39.23 11.10 -4.28
CA TRP A 119 38.20 12.13 -4.33
C TRP A 119 37.05 11.82 -5.31
N ARG A 120 37.36 11.08 -6.39
CA ARG A 120 36.40 10.65 -7.41
C ARG A 120 35.43 9.57 -6.90
N HIS A 121 35.85 8.75 -5.97
CA HIS A 121 35.06 7.69 -5.39
C HIS A 121 34.48 8.08 -4.00
N ALA A 122 34.78 9.27 -3.51
CA ALA A 122 34.33 9.74 -2.19
C ALA A 122 32.81 9.68 -2.07
N GLY A 123 32.07 10.10 -3.11
CA GLY A 123 30.60 10.04 -3.11
C GLY A 123 30.05 8.62 -2.94
N VAL A 124 30.67 7.63 -3.59
CA VAL A 124 30.28 6.21 -3.44
C VAL A 124 30.61 5.70 -2.05
N LEU A 125 31.80 6.04 -1.53
CA LEU A 125 32.23 5.67 -0.16
C LEU A 125 31.29 6.24 0.90
N VAL A 126 30.91 7.52 0.77
CA VAL A 126 29.96 8.19 1.66
C VAL A 126 28.58 7.52 1.59
N ALA A 127 28.09 7.22 0.38
CA ALA A 127 26.79 6.54 0.22
C ALA A 127 26.81 5.13 0.85
N HIS A 128 27.85 4.33 0.60
CA HIS A 128 28.01 3.01 1.21
C HIS A 128 28.15 3.10 2.73
N GLY A 129 28.88 4.08 3.24
CA GLY A 129 28.98 4.37 4.68
C GLY A 129 27.61 4.68 5.29
N GLY A 130 26.79 5.47 4.61
CA GLY A 130 25.42 5.75 5.02
C GLY A 130 24.53 4.49 5.05
N ILE A 131 24.65 3.59 4.05
CA ILE A 131 23.90 2.32 4.04
C ILE A 131 24.37 1.39 5.18
N LEU A 132 25.68 1.31 5.44
CA LEU A 132 26.22 0.54 6.57
C LEU A 132 25.70 1.08 7.90
N LEU A 133 25.66 2.40 8.06
CA LEU A 133 25.12 3.05 9.25
C LEU A 133 23.62 2.75 9.42
N LEU A 134 22.86 2.76 8.32
CA LEU A 134 21.45 2.40 8.33
C LEU A 134 21.23 0.95 8.77
N LEU A 135 21.95 0.01 8.16
CA LEU A 135 21.85 -1.42 8.51
C LEU A 135 22.24 -1.67 9.97
N ALA A 136 23.36 -1.08 10.43
CA ALA A 136 23.78 -1.18 11.82
C ALA A 136 22.73 -0.58 12.77
N GLY A 137 22.20 0.61 12.43
CA GLY A 137 21.18 1.29 13.22
C GLY A 137 19.90 0.49 13.39
N ILE A 138 19.41 -0.16 12.32
CA ILE A 138 18.24 -1.02 12.38
C ILE A 138 18.53 -2.28 13.19
N MET A 139 19.66 -2.95 12.93
CA MET A 139 19.99 -4.22 13.59
C MET A 139 20.22 -4.06 15.10
N LEU A 140 20.94 -3.00 15.51
CA LEU A 140 21.23 -2.71 16.91
C LEU A 140 20.04 -2.03 17.59
N GLY A 141 19.37 -1.11 16.90
CA GLY A 141 18.22 -0.37 17.42
C GLY A 141 17.12 -1.29 17.90
N ASN A 142 16.73 -2.29 17.10
CA ASN A 142 15.70 -3.26 17.49
C ASN A 142 16.05 -4.03 18.78
N LYS A 143 17.34 -4.29 19.04
CA LYS A 143 17.78 -4.98 20.26
C LYS A 143 17.87 -4.06 21.47
N MET A 144 18.04 -2.76 21.25
CA MET A 144 18.23 -1.76 22.31
C MET A 144 16.92 -1.03 22.64
N THR A 145 15.87 -1.25 21.88
CA THR A 145 14.57 -0.61 22.10
C THR A 145 13.88 -1.18 23.33
N VAL A 146 13.51 -0.30 24.25
CA VAL A 146 12.58 -0.56 25.35
C VAL A 146 11.31 0.21 25.04
N ALA A 147 10.16 -0.44 25.03
CA ALA A 147 8.88 0.20 24.74
C ALA A 147 7.86 -0.09 25.84
N VAL A 148 7.07 0.93 26.18
CA VAL A 148 5.84 0.82 26.94
C VAL A 148 4.71 1.06 25.96
N GLU A 149 3.94 -0.01 25.67
CA GLU A 149 2.98 -0.03 24.57
C GLU A 149 1.78 0.88 24.80
N GLN A 150 1.33 1.01 26.05
CA GLN A 150 0.16 1.80 26.40
C GLN A 150 0.43 2.57 27.69
N VAL A 151 0.53 3.88 27.57
CA VAL A 151 0.51 4.81 28.71
C VAL A 151 -0.82 5.55 28.65
N GLU A 152 -1.74 5.18 29.53
CA GLU A 152 -3.06 5.79 29.61
C GLU A 152 -3.01 7.04 30.48
N LEU A 153 -3.35 8.18 29.91
CA LEU A 153 -3.39 9.46 30.61
C LEU A 153 -4.85 9.97 30.70
N PRO A 154 -5.56 9.72 31.79
CA PRO A 154 -6.86 10.36 32.05
C PRO A 154 -6.69 11.88 32.22
N GLN A 155 -7.58 12.66 31.64
CA GLN A 155 -7.50 14.12 31.70
C GLN A 155 -7.62 14.63 33.15
N GLY A 156 -6.65 15.43 33.57
CA GLY A 156 -6.54 16.02 34.91
C GLY A 156 -5.64 15.23 35.87
N ASP A 157 -5.43 13.93 35.65
CA ASP A 157 -4.63 13.10 36.55
C ASP A 157 -3.14 13.13 36.21
N ARG A 158 -2.34 12.99 37.29
CA ARG A 158 -0.91 12.70 37.18
C ARG A 158 -0.73 11.18 37.22
N VAL A 159 -0.11 10.66 36.19
CA VAL A 159 0.16 9.23 36.04
C VAL A 159 1.64 8.98 36.23
N HIS A 160 1.95 8.03 37.12
CA HIS A 160 3.30 7.50 37.30
C HIS A 160 3.39 6.15 36.62
N GLU A 161 4.25 6.05 35.63
CA GLU A 161 4.58 4.80 34.95
C GLU A 161 5.98 4.37 35.34
N TYR A 162 6.09 3.26 36.07
CA TYR A 162 7.37 2.78 36.66
C TYR A 162 8.53 2.62 35.66
N SER A 163 8.19 2.44 34.40
CA SER A 163 9.18 2.29 33.32
C SER A 163 9.73 3.62 32.81
N LEU A 164 9.10 4.74 33.17
CA LEU A 164 9.46 6.07 32.68
C LEU A 164 10.19 6.87 33.78
N PRO A 165 11.26 7.63 33.45
CA PRO A 165 11.99 8.48 34.39
C PRO A 165 11.29 9.86 34.60
N PHE A 166 9.99 9.92 34.44
CA PHE A 166 9.16 11.13 34.60
C PHE A 166 7.69 10.76 34.74
N ASP A 167 6.95 11.60 35.45
CA ASP A 167 5.50 11.50 35.50
C ASP A 167 4.87 12.41 34.44
N LEU A 168 3.66 12.07 34.05
CA LEU A 168 2.88 12.80 33.07
C LEU A 168 1.52 13.18 33.63
N ARG A 169 1.04 14.39 33.33
CA ARG A 169 -0.33 14.83 33.59
C ARG A 169 -0.94 15.33 32.30
N LEU A 170 -2.09 14.80 31.93
CA LEU A 170 -2.85 15.31 30.80
C LEU A 170 -3.68 16.51 31.22
N ASN A 171 -3.28 17.71 30.81
CA ASN A 171 -4.02 18.93 31.12
C ASN A 171 -5.29 19.01 30.26
N ARG A 172 -5.16 18.78 28.97
CA ARG A 172 -6.26 18.83 28.01
C ARG A 172 -5.99 17.89 26.85
N PHE A 173 -7.04 17.18 26.43
CA PHE A 173 -7.05 16.42 25.19
C PHE A 173 -7.99 17.08 24.18
N VAL A 174 -7.52 17.34 22.98
CA VAL A 174 -8.29 18.02 21.93
C VAL A 174 -8.36 17.12 20.70
N PRO A 175 -9.44 16.36 20.50
CA PRO A 175 -9.69 15.68 19.25
C PRO A 175 -10.26 16.67 18.24
N GLU A 176 -9.61 16.80 17.09
CA GLU A 176 -10.12 17.56 15.95
C GLU A 176 -10.78 16.58 14.98
N PHE A 177 -12.00 16.86 14.59
CA PHE A 177 -12.76 16.02 13.65
C PHE A 177 -12.85 16.68 12.27
N TYR A 178 -12.97 15.86 11.24
CA TYR A 178 -13.33 16.39 9.93
C TYR A 178 -14.72 16.99 9.97
N PRO A 179 -14.94 18.16 9.32
CA PRO A 179 -16.22 18.85 9.35
C PRO A 179 -17.39 17.93 9.05
N GLY A 180 -18.40 17.95 9.92
CA GLY A 180 -19.62 17.16 9.76
C GLY A 180 -19.47 15.64 9.89
N THR A 181 -18.38 15.15 10.48
CA THR A 181 -18.19 13.71 10.72
C THR A 181 -17.72 13.43 12.13
N SER A 182 -17.89 12.19 12.61
CA SER A 182 -17.27 11.68 13.83
C SER A 182 -15.85 11.15 13.58
N LYS A 183 -15.31 11.26 12.35
CA LYS A 183 -13.99 10.77 12.03
C LYS A 183 -12.92 11.76 12.49
N PRO A 184 -11.98 11.34 13.34
CA PRO A 184 -10.93 12.22 13.82
C PRO A 184 -10.01 12.66 12.66
N LYS A 185 -9.65 13.94 12.65
CA LYS A 185 -8.69 14.55 11.74
C LYS A 185 -7.31 14.61 12.38
N SER A 186 -7.26 15.05 13.64
CA SER A 186 -6.05 15.11 14.42
C SER A 186 -6.35 14.95 15.91
N TYR A 187 -5.33 14.61 16.67
CA TYR A 187 -5.36 14.58 18.14
C TYR A 187 -4.23 15.45 18.68
N GLU A 188 -4.54 16.20 19.72
CA GLU A 188 -3.56 16.97 20.48
C GLU A 188 -3.70 16.65 21.96
N SER A 189 -2.60 16.23 22.59
CA SER A 189 -2.48 16.05 24.02
C SER A 189 -1.61 17.16 24.61
N GLN A 190 -2.20 18.05 25.38
CA GLN A 190 -1.50 19.06 26.16
C GLN A 190 -1.17 18.45 27.52
N ILE A 191 0.11 18.27 27.80
CA ILE A 191 0.60 17.56 28.98
C ILE A 191 1.55 18.41 29.79
N THR A 192 1.61 18.17 31.11
CA THR A 192 2.71 18.63 31.97
C THR A 192 3.57 17.44 32.31
N VAL A 193 4.87 17.62 32.13
CA VAL A 193 5.90 16.62 32.43
C VAL A 193 6.58 16.96 33.75
N PHE A 194 6.78 15.94 34.60
CA PHE A 194 7.45 16.05 35.91
C PHE A 194 8.68 15.12 35.90
N PRO A 195 9.88 15.62 35.49
CA PRO A 195 11.10 14.83 35.52
C PRO A 195 11.53 14.50 36.96
N GLU A 196 12.18 13.34 37.14
CA GLU A 196 12.79 12.98 38.46
C GLU A 196 13.83 14.01 38.93
N SER A 197 14.50 14.70 37.99
CA SER A 197 15.47 15.76 38.31
C SER A 197 14.84 17.01 38.94
N GLY A 198 13.52 17.03 39.07
CA GLY A 198 12.74 18.16 39.64
C GLY A 198 12.29 19.16 38.55
N GLY A 199 11.35 20.03 38.98
CA GLY A 199 10.70 20.98 38.08
C GLY A 199 9.51 20.37 37.33
N GLN A 200 8.85 21.22 36.55
CA GLN A 200 7.78 20.81 35.61
C GLN A 200 7.80 21.71 34.40
N TYR A 201 7.35 21.20 33.26
CA TYR A 201 7.13 22.01 32.06
C TYR A 201 6.00 21.45 31.22
N ASP A 202 5.36 22.32 30.48
CA ASP A 202 4.25 21.96 29.60
C ASP A 202 4.79 21.56 28.22
N ALA A 203 4.16 20.54 27.64
CA ALA A 203 4.49 20.03 26.31
C ALA A 203 3.22 19.64 25.57
N VAL A 204 3.32 19.56 24.25
CA VAL A 204 2.21 19.16 23.37
C VAL A 204 2.66 17.98 22.52
N ILE A 205 1.83 16.95 22.51
CA ILE A 205 2.02 15.77 21.63
C ILE A 205 0.89 15.78 20.59
N ARG A 206 1.26 15.67 19.32
CA ARG A 206 0.31 15.55 18.20
C ARG A 206 0.56 14.29 17.40
N MET A 207 -0.42 13.93 16.56
CA MET A 207 -0.18 12.93 15.53
C MET A 207 1.02 13.36 14.67
N ASN A 208 2.00 12.49 14.49
CA ASN A 208 3.24 12.73 13.75
C ASN A 208 4.23 13.76 14.35
N GLU A 209 3.91 14.36 15.50
CA GLU A 209 4.79 15.25 16.25
C GLU A 209 5.00 14.67 17.68
N PRO A 210 5.85 13.65 17.84
CA PRO A 210 6.09 13.03 19.13
C PRO A 210 6.94 13.92 20.04
N LEU A 211 6.73 13.80 21.34
CA LEU A 211 7.58 14.43 22.35
C LEU A 211 8.83 13.57 22.60
N ARG A 212 10.00 14.20 22.54
CA ARG A 212 11.30 13.57 22.87
C ARG A 212 11.86 14.15 24.16
N LEU A 213 12.10 13.25 25.11
CA LEU A 213 12.52 13.63 26.46
C LEU A 213 13.38 12.55 27.09
N SER A 214 14.56 12.92 27.62
CA SER A 214 15.45 12.00 28.37
C SER A 214 15.72 10.67 27.64
N GLY A 215 15.85 10.69 26.30
CA GLY A 215 16.05 9.50 25.48
C GLY A 215 14.76 8.72 25.17
N TRP A 216 13.63 9.09 25.73
CA TRP A 216 12.32 8.55 25.41
C TRP A 216 11.62 9.37 24.33
N THR A 217 10.83 8.69 23.52
CA THR A 217 9.93 9.30 22.53
C THR A 217 8.52 8.85 22.81
N LEU A 218 7.62 9.82 23.07
CA LEU A 218 6.21 9.59 23.33
C LEU A 218 5.41 9.90 22.07
N TYR A 219 4.68 8.90 21.58
CA TYR A 219 3.84 8.98 20.38
C TYR A 219 2.37 8.99 20.78
N GLN A 220 1.57 9.83 20.12
CA GLN A 220 0.12 9.77 20.22
C GLN A 220 -0.38 8.54 19.49
N MET A 221 -0.92 7.55 20.22
CA MET A 221 -1.39 6.30 19.65
C MET A 221 -2.90 6.31 19.37
N SER A 222 -3.67 6.62 20.41
CA SER A 222 -5.13 6.59 20.38
C SER A 222 -5.72 7.48 21.48
N TRP A 223 -7.02 7.41 21.64
CA TRP A 223 -7.74 8.04 22.73
C TRP A 223 -9.01 7.25 23.07
N GLY A 224 -9.56 7.50 24.23
CA GLY A 224 -10.79 6.87 24.69
C GLY A 224 -11.58 7.78 25.62
N GLN A 225 -12.72 7.27 26.10
CA GLN A 225 -13.48 7.86 27.18
C GLN A 225 -13.27 7.03 28.44
N ASP A 226 -13.17 7.70 29.59
CA ASP A 226 -13.07 7.03 30.86
C ASP A 226 -14.40 6.31 31.18
N SER A 227 -14.32 4.99 31.34
CA SER A 227 -15.50 4.18 31.65
C SER A 227 -16.06 4.45 33.06
N LEU A 228 -15.22 4.96 33.99
CA LEU A 228 -15.59 5.25 35.35
C LEU A 228 -16.12 6.69 35.51
N HIS A 229 -15.68 7.61 34.65
CA HIS A 229 -16.07 9.03 34.70
C HIS A 229 -16.60 9.47 33.33
N PRO A 230 -17.91 9.38 33.08
CA PRO A 230 -18.51 9.75 31.80
C PRO A 230 -18.18 11.19 31.39
N GLY A 231 -17.70 11.37 30.18
CA GLY A 231 -17.29 12.67 29.61
C GLY A 231 -15.81 13.01 29.82
N ARG A 232 -15.05 12.23 30.60
CA ARG A 232 -13.62 12.37 30.76
C ARG A 232 -12.89 11.68 29.64
N LEU A 233 -11.93 12.38 29.02
CA LEU A 233 -11.13 11.84 27.93
C LEU A 233 -9.82 11.22 28.45
N ILE A 234 -9.38 10.16 27.81
CA ILE A 234 -8.12 9.47 28.07
C ILE A 234 -7.27 9.57 26.80
N SER A 235 -6.06 10.09 26.93
CA SER A 235 -5.06 9.99 25.87
C SER A 235 -4.26 8.71 26.05
N ILE A 236 -4.08 7.96 24.99
CA ILE A 236 -3.30 6.72 24.97
C ILE A 236 -2.03 7.00 24.19
N LEU A 237 -0.89 6.97 24.89
CA LEU A 237 0.44 7.20 24.33
C LEU A 237 1.22 5.89 24.28
N ARG A 238 2.17 5.82 23.36
CA ARG A 238 3.23 4.82 23.34
C ARG A 238 4.54 5.52 23.70
N ALA A 239 5.26 5.01 24.67
CA ALA A 239 6.59 5.48 25.00
C ALA A 239 7.65 4.49 24.50
N SER A 240 8.69 4.99 23.84
CA SER A 240 9.78 4.17 23.32
C SER A 240 11.13 4.81 23.64
N HIS A 241 12.03 4.04 24.19
CA HIS A 241 13.43 4.40 24.41
C HIS A 241 14.29 3.64 23.42
N ASN A 242 14.79 4.34 22.39
CA ASN A 242 15.70 3.78 21.40
C ASN A 242 16.86 4.78 21.17
N PRO A 243 18.06 4.51 21.67
CA PRO A 243 19.19 5.41 21.50
C PRO A 243 19.61 5.59 20.03
N LEU A 244 19.18 4.68 19.14
CA LEU A 244 19.49 4.71 17.71
C LEU A 244 18.30 5.17 16.84
N GLU A 245 17.23 5.68 17.43
CA GLU A 245 16.01 6.12 16.72
C GLU A 245 16.29 7.07 15.54
N GLN A 246 17.27 7.98 15.70
CA GLN A 246 17.60 8.98 14.69
C GLN A 246 18.57 8.47 13.60
N MET A 247 19.13 7.27 13.77
CA MET A 247 20.09 6.70 12.82
C MET A 247 19.53 6.57 11.39
N PRO A 248 18.31 6.09 11.15
CA PRO A 248 17.76 6.02 9.80
C PRO A 248 17.67 7.39 9.11
N LYS A 249 17.32 8.43 9.87
CA LYS A 249 17.26 9.80 9.37
C LYS A 249 18.64 10.32 8.94
N TRP A 250 19.63 10.20 9.82
CA TRP A 250 20.99 10.64 9.51
C TRP A 250 21.63 9.83 8.39
N SER A 251 21.42 8.52 8.38
CA SER A 251 21.86 7.64 7.29
C SER A 251 21.30 8.07 5.95
N SER A 252 20.04 8.43 5.88
CA SER A 252 19.39 8.91 4.65
C SER A 252 20.01 10.19 4.12
N TYR A 253 20.35 11.13 5.00
CA TYR A 253 21.07 12.35 4.58
C TYR A 253 22.48 12.04 4.08
N ILE A 254 23.22 11.16 4.77
CA ILE A 254 24.56 10.75 4.35
C ILE A 254 24.51 10.07 2.98
N ILE A 255 23.55 9.16 2.76
CA ILE A 255 23.34 8.49 1.46
C ILE A 255 23.05 9.53 0.38
N ALA A 256 22.13 10.46 0.63
CA ALA A 256 21.75 11.49 -0.33
C ALA A 256 22.96 12.39 -0.72
N ILE A 257 23.74 12.83 0.27
CA ILE A 257 24.97 13.62 0.04
C ILE A 257 25.98 12.82 -0.80
N GLY A 258 26.18 11.54 -0.46
CA GLY A 258 27.07 10.65 -1.21
C GLY A 258 26.65 10.47 -2.67
N LEU A 259 25.36 10.26 -2.92
CA LEU A 259 24.82 10.14 -4.26
C LEU A 259 24.92 11.45 -5.05
N LEU A 260 24.56 12.58 -4.47
CA LEU A 260 24.70 13.90 -5.10
C LEU A 260 26.15 14.17 -5.51
N TRP A 261 27.09 13.88 -4.62
CA TRP A 261 28.52 14.00 -4.93
C TRP A 261 28.94 13.09 -6.08
N HIS A 262 28.54 11.83 -6.03
CA HIS A 262 28.85 10.86 -7.08
C HIS A 262 28.33 11.34 -8.44
N PHE A 263 27.03 11.71 -8.51
CA PHE A 263 26.43 12.19 -9.75
C PHE A 263 27.02 13.51 -10.24
N ALA A 264 27.34 14.44 -9.34
CA ALA A 264 28.03 15.68 -9.69
C ALA A 264 29.41 15.40 -10.34
N CYS A 265 30.18 14.45 -9.78
CA CYS A 265 31.46 14.03 -10.37
C CYS A 265 31.28 13.34 -11.72
N VAL A 266 30.24 12.53 -11.90
CA VAL A 266 29.92 11.86 -13.19
C VAL A 266 29.49 12.90 -14.22
N PHE A 267 28.57 13.79 -13.85
CA PHE A 267 28.07 14.86 -14.70
C PHE A 267 29.17 15.84 -15.12
N GLY A 268 30.02 16.27 -14.19
CA GLY A 268 31.16 17.13 -14.50
C GLY A 268 32.14 16.49 -15.49
N ARG A 269 32.35 15.17 -15.42
CA ARG A 269 33.14 14.42 -16.42
C ARG A 269 32.46 14.37 -17.79
N TYR A 270 31.14 14.21 -17.80
CA TYR A 270 30.37 14.23 -19.03
C TYR A 270 30.47 15.58 -19.75
N LEU A 271 30.32 16.69 -19.01
CA LEU A 271 30.44 18.04 -19.55
C LEU A 271 31.86 18.36 -20.04
N ARG A 272 32.90 17.81 -19.41
CA ARG A 272 34.32 18.03 -19.79
C ARG A 272 34.78 17.15 -20.95
N ARG A 273 34.02 16.16 -21.37
CA ARG A 273 34.26 15.41 -22.61
C ARG A 273 33.96 16.34 -23.79
N LYS A 274 34.98 17.03 -24.28
CA LYS A 274 34.90 17.69 -25.61
C LYS A 274 34.52 16.64 -26.62
N PRO A 275 33.56 16.87 -27.54
CA PRO A 275 33.40 16.05 -28.71
C PRO A 275 34.72 16.17 -29.49
N GLY A 276 35.52 15.12 -29.46
CA GLY A 276 36.73 15.09 -30.27
C GLY A 276 36.31 15.23 -31.72
N LEU A 277 36.71 16.33 -32.38
CA LEU A 277 36.81 16.37 -33.81
C LEU A 277 37.61 15.12 -34.20
N ALA A 278 36.94 14.20 -34.90
CA ALA A 278 37.63 13.10 -35.57
C ALA A 278 38.68 13.73 -36.49
N SER A 279 39.94 13.70 -36.09
CA SER A 279 41.03 13.98 -37.00
C SER A 279 41.04 12.90 -38.04
N VAL A 280 40.57 13.26 -39.24
CA VAL A 280 40.85 12.52 -40.45
C VAL A 280 42.38 12.60 -40.64
N GLY A 281 43.09 11.57 -40.24
CA GLY A 281 44.50 11.45 -40.33
C GLY A 281 44.93 10.00 -40.59
N THR A 282 45.22 9.72 -41.85
CA THR A 282 46.10 8.68 -42.42
C THR A 282 46.04 7.27 -41.82
N ALA A 283 45.54 6.40 -42.70
CA ALA A 283 45.62 4.96 -42.61
C ALA A 283 47.06 4.47 -42.39
N ALA A 284 47.33 3.92 -41.22
CA ALA A 284 48.43 2.99 -41.01
C ALA A 284 47.78 1.59 -40.81
N THR A 285 48.04 0.72 -41.76
CA THR A 285 47.71 -0.69 -41.75
C THR A 285 48.36 -1.39 -40.56
N VAL A 286 47.54 -1.72 -39.54
CA VAL A 286 47.92 -2.66 -38.49
C VAL A 286 46.97 -3.83 -38.57
N GLU A 287 47.52 -5.01 -38.91
CA GLU A 287 46.80 -6.29 -38.92
C GLU A 287 46.10 -6.54 -37.57
N PRO A 288 44.85 -7.00 -37.59
CA PRO A 288 44.16 -7.31 -36.36
C PRO A 288 44.61 -8.68 -35.84
N GLN A 289 45.47 -8.70 -34.82
CA GLN A 289 45.59 -9.87 -33.95
C GLN A 289 44.26 -10.15 -33.29
N ALA A 290 43.64 -11.25 -33.67
CA ALA A 290 42.40 -11.76 -33.06
C ALA A 290 42.64 -12.16 -31.59
N ALA A 291 42.46 -11.21 -30.69
CA ALA A 291 42.36 -11.51 -29.26
C ALA A 291 40.97 -12.14 -29.00
N SER A 292 40.95 -13.43 -28.76
CA SER A 292 39.78 -14.19 -28.32
C SER A 292 39.18 -13.59 -27.06
N VAL A 293 38.01 -12.97 -27.14
CA VAL A 293 37.28 -12.37 -26.03
C VAL A 293 36.44 -13.44 -25.32
N PRO A 294 36.77 -13.84 -24.06
CA PRO A 294 36.01 -14.86 -23.33
C PRO A 294 34.73 -14.30 -22.67
N GLY A 295 34.20 -13.16 -23.10
CA GLY A 295 33.11 -12.47 -22.39
C GLY A 295 31.70 -12.67 -22.94
N GLY A 296 31.55 -12.97 -24.22
CA GLY A 296 30.25 -12.98 -24.91
C GLY A 296 29.24 -14.00 -24.37
N LYS A 297 29.71 -15.16 -23.92
CA LYS A 297 28.81 -16.24 -23.40
C LYS A 297 28.24 -15.93 -22.01
N LYS A 298 28.91 -15.11 -21.19
CA LYS A 298 28.39 -14.72 -19.86
C LYS A 298 27.28 -13.69 -19.93
N HIS A 299 27.40 -12.72 -20.83
CA HIS A 299 26.36 -11.70 -21.03
C HIS A 299 25.10 -12.28 -21.69
N LEU A 300 25.27 -13.24 -22.62
CA LEU A 300 24.15 -13.95 -23.26
C LEU A 300 23.38 -14.81 -22.22
N ARG A 301 24.09 -15.46 -21.29
CA ARG A 301 23.45 -16.22 -20.19
C ARG A 301 22.71 -15.31 -19.22
N LEU A 302 23.26 -14.16 -18.85
CA LEU A 302 22.60 -13.19 -17.97
C LEU A 302 21.37 -12.59 -18.65
N ALA A 303 21.44 -12.22 -19.92
CA ALA A 303 20.30 -11.75 -20.70
C ALA A 303 19.21 -12.84 -20.83
N GLY A 304 19.61 -14.10 -21.03
CA GLY A 304 18.68 -15.23 -21.05
C GLY A 304 17.96 -15.45 -19.71
N ILE A 305 18.68 -15.32 -18.58
CA ILE A 305 18.08 -15.40 -17.22
C ILE A 305 17.10 -14.24 -16.98
N CYS A 306 17.47 -13.01 -17.36
CA CYS A 306 16.58 -11.86 -17.24
C CYS A 306 15.31 -11.99 -18.09
N LEU A 307 15.44 -12.51 -19.33
CA LEU A 307 14.30 -12.82 -20.19
C LEU A 307 13.40 -13.92 -19.61
N LEU A 308 14.00 -14.97 -19.06
CA LEU A 308 13.25 -16.04 -18.40
C LEU A 308 12.50 -15.53 -17.18
N VAL A 309 13.12 -14.71 -16.34
CA VAL A 309 12.48 -14.08 -15.17
C VAL A 309 11.35 -13.14 -15.60
N ALA A 310 11.57 -12.32 -16.63
CA ALA A 310 10.53 -11.45 -17.18
C ALA A 310 9.37 -12.24 -17.79
N ALA A 311 9.67 -13.35 -18.50
CA ALA A 311 8.66 -14.25 -19.05
C ALA A 311 7.85 -14.96 -17.96
N ILE A 312 8.51 -15.48 -16.91
CA ILE A 312 7.85 -16.10 -15.75
C ILE A 312 6.96 -15.07 -15.04
N PHE A 313 7.46 -13.84 -14.84
CA PHE A 313 6.67 -12.76 -14.22
C PHE A 313 5.50 -12.33 -15.12
N GLY A 314 5.70 -12.21 -16.42
CA GLY A 314 4.65 -11.91 -17.40
C GLY A 314 3.58 -12.98 -17.49
N VAL A 315 3.98 -14.26 -17.52
CA VAL A 315 3.06 -15.41 -17.47
C VAL A 315 2.33 -15.48 -16.14
N GLY A 316 3.03 -15.22 -15.03
CA GLY A 316 2.43 -15.14 -13.70
C GLY A 316 1.38 -14.03 -13.59
N MET A 317 1.64 -12.84 -14.16
CA MET A 317 0.66 -11.75 -14.23
C MET A 317 -0.53 -12.09 -15.15
N LEU A 318 -0.30 -12.78 -16.27
CA LEU A 318 -1.36 -13.24 -17.18
C LEU A 318 -2.22 -14.35 -16.53
N ALA A 319 -1.58 -15.29 -15.85
CA ALA A 319 -2.26 -16.36 -15.12
C ALA A 319 -3.01 -15.85 -13.87
N ALA A 320 -2.52 -14.77 -13.25
CA ALA A 320 -3.17 -14.12 -12.13
C ALA A 320 -4.37 -13.24 -12.55
N ARG A 321 -4.62 -13.06 -13.86
CA ARG A 321 -5.86 -12.41 -14.30
C ARG A 321 -7.04 -13.32 -13.92
N PRO A 322 -7.85 -12.93 -12.91
CA PRO A 322 -9.00 -13.77 -12.56
C PRO A 322 -9.93 -13.80 -13.76
N ALA A 323 -10.36 -15.00 -14.13
CA ALA A 323 -11.39 -15.17 -15.13
C ALA A 323 -12.58 -14.26 -14.76
N ALA A 324 -12.95 -13.36 -15.65
CA ALA A 324 -14.14 -12.55 -15.46
C ALA A 324 -15.30 -13.50 -15.74
N HIS A 325 -15.97 -13.97 -14.68
CA HIS A 325 -17.27 -14.62 -14.85
C HIS A 325 -18.27 -13.52 -15.13
N PRO A 326 -18.88 -13.49 -16.33
CA PRO A 326 -19.87 -12.49 -16.66
C PRO A 326 -21.12 -12.70 -15.80
N VAL A 327 -21.70 -11.60 -15.35
CA VAL A 327 -23.00 -11.59 -14.72
C VAL A 327 -24.03 -11.61 -15.84
N LEU A 328 -24.87 -12.63 -15.87
CA LEU A 328 -25.97 -12.69 -16.82
C LEU A 328 -27.05 -11.70 -16.39
N VAL A 329 -27.13 -10.58 -17.09
CA VAL A 329 -28.21 -9.59 -16.93
C VAL A 329 -29.00 -9.57 -18.23
N LYS A 330 -30.19 -10.11 -18.20
CA LYS A 330 -31.11 -10.07 -19.35
C LYS A 330 -31.60 -8.64 -19.52
N ASN A 331 -31.55 -8.12 -20.76
CA ASN A 331 -32.12 -6.82 -21.15
C ASN A 331 -31.54 -5.59 -20.45
N TYR A 332 -30.23 -5.59 -20.19
CA TYR A 332 -29.57 -4.39 -19.67
C TYR A 332 -29.58 -3.26 -20.70
N VAL A 333 -30.10 -2.09 -20.31
CA VAL A 333 -30.05 -0.87 -21.13
C VAL A 333 -29.01 0.07 -20.54
N PRO A 334 -27.96 0.43 -21.30
CA PRO A 334 -26.90 1.33 -20.83
C PRO A 334 -27.44 2.71 -20.50
N TRP A 335 -26.87 3.35 -19.47
CA TRP A 335 -27.01 4.78 -19.22
C TRP A 335 -26.33 5.58 -20.34
N SER A 336 -26.84 6.78 -20.63
CA SER A 336 -26.19 7.65 -21.60
C SER A 336 -24.79 8.05 -21.11
N PRO A 337 -23.79 8.15 -22.01
CA PRO A 337 -22.44 8.58 -21.63
C PRO A 337 -22.42 9.94 -20.93
N ALA A 338 -23.28 10.88 -21.35
CA ALA A 338 -23.40 12.19 -20.75
C ALA A 338 -23.84 12.12 -19.28
N LEU A 339 -24.81 11.26 -18.95
CA LEU A 339 -25.27 11.05 -17.58
C LEU A 339 -24.18 10.40 -16.73
N VAL A 340 -23.52 9.37 -17.23
CA VAL A 340 -22.42 8.68 -16.50
C VAL A 340 -21.27 9.64 -16.21
N GLU A 341 -20.89 10.48 -17.17
CA GLU A 341 -19.85 11.47 -16.98
C GLU A 341 -20.26 12.54 -15.95
N ARG A 342 -21.47 13.11 -16.08
CA ARG A 342 -22.00 14.11 -15.15
C ARG A 342 -22.14 13.56 -13.74
N ALA A 343 -22.73 12.39 -13.57
CA ALA A 343 -22.84 11.72 -12.27
C ALA A 343 -21.47 11.40 -11.68
N GLY A 344 -20.55 10.91 -12.50
CA GLY A 344 -19.19 10.60 -12.05
C GLY A 344 -18.37 11.79 -11.57
N ALA A 345 -18.64 12.98 -12.15
CA ALA A 345 -17.99 14.24 -11.78
C ALA A 345 -18.66 14.94 -10.58
N MET A 346 -19.83 14.48 -10.14
CA MET A 346 -20.56 15.08 -9.02
C MET A 346 -19.75 15.00 -7.74
N ALA A 347 -19.72 16.11 -6.99
CA ALA A 347 -19.07 16.16 -5.67
C ALA A 347 -19.89 15.43 -4.62
N VAL A 348 -19.22 14.66 -3.78
CA VAL A 348 -19.79 13.99 -2.61
C VAL A 348 -18.86 14.13 -1.44
N GLN A 349 -19.39 14.46 -0.26
CA GLN A 349 -18.62 14.46 0.97
C GLN A 349 -18.64 13.08 1.62
N ASP A 350 -17.47 12.44 1.69
CA ASP A 350 -17.28 11.16 2.35
C ASP A 350 -15.97 11.14 3.11
N GLY A 351 -16.03 10.74 4.39
CA GLY A 351 -14.88 10.72 5.27
C GLY A 351 -14.23 12.08 5.47
N GLY A 352 -15.03 13.16 5.49
CA GLY A 352 -14.59 14.52 5.79
C GLY A 352 -13.99 15.30 4.63
N ARG A 353 -13.92 14.75 3.41
CA ARG A 353 -13.48 15.49 2.22
C ARG A 353 -14.47 15.37 1.08
N LEU A 354 -14.46 16.37 0.19
CA LEU A 354 -15.13 16.27 -1.09
C LEU A 354 -14.32 15.40 -2.05
N LYS A 355 -14.99 14.50 -2.73
CA LYS A 355 -14.43 13.64 -3.77
C LYS A 355 -15.45 13.45 -4.90
N PRO A 356 -15.00 13.13 -6.12
CA PRO A 356 -15.95 12.83 -7.20
C PRO A 356 -16.65 11.49 -6.94
N VAL A 357 -17.90 11.38 -7.35
CA VAL A 357 -18.68 10.13 -7.26
C VAL A 357 -17.98 8.96 -7.95
N SER A 358 -17.28 9.21 -9.06
CA SER A 358 -16.49 8.16 -9.73
C SER A 358 -15.43 7.53 -8.82
N THR A 359 -14.78 8.34 -7.98
CA THR A 359 -13.84 7.85 -6.95
C THR A 359 -14.57 7.13 -5.82
N TYR A 360 -15.64 7.73 -5.31
CA TYR A 360 -16.45 7.17 -4.22
C TYR A 360 -17.01 5.79 -4.59
N ALA A 361 -17.74 5.68 -5.68
CA ALA A 361 -18.30 4.43 -6.19
C ALA A 361 -17.20 3.41 -6.54
N GLY A 362 -16.07 3.89 -7.11
CA GLY A 362 -14.92 3.06 -7.45
C GLY A 362 -14.27 2.40 -6.25
N PHE A 363 -14.16 3.08 -5.12
CA PHE A 363 -13.64 2.50 -3.89
C PHE A 363 -14.63 1.55 -3.23
N HIS A 364 -15.94 1.84 -3.30
CA HIS A 364 -16.94 0.89 -2.80
C HIS A 364 -16.93 -0.41 -3.60
N LEU A 365 -16.92 -0.34 -4.92
CA LEU A 365 -16.84 -1.54 -5.77
C LEU A 365 -15.52 -2.31 -5.56
N LEU A 366 -14.41 -1.59 -5.30
CA LEU A 366 -13.14 -2.21 -4.96
C LEU A 366 -13.19 -2.97 -3.64
N ARG A 367 -13.88 -2.44 -2.62
CA ARG A 367 -14.05 -3.10 -1.32
C ARG A 367 -14.95 -4.32 -1.40
N THR A 368 -16.02 -4.25 -2.19
CA THR A 368 -16.99 -5.35 -2.32
C THR A 368 -16.49 -6.46 -3.24
N LEU A 369 -15.98 -6.11 -4.43
CA LEU A 369 -15.62 -7.05 -5.49
C LEU A 369 -14.11 -7.28 -5.65
N GLY A 370 -13.27 -6.43 -5.04
CA GLY A 370 -11.83 -6.42 -5.28
C GLY A 370 -11.43 -5.85 -6.65
N LYS A 371 -12.34 -5.19 -7.37
CA LYS A 371 -12.14 -4.58 -8.69
C LYS A 371 -12.94 -3.30 -8.82
N ARG A 372 -12.50 -2.39 -9.69
CA ARG A 372 -13.21 -1.13 -10.01
C ARG A 372 -14.18 -1.24 -11.20
N SER A 373 -14.47 -2.43 -11.66
CA SER A 373 -15.43 -2.68 -12.74
C SER A 373 -15.77 -4.16 -12.78
N PHE A 374 -16.91 -4.49 -13.35
CA PHE A 374 -17.31 -5.88 -13.64
C PHE A 374 -17.95 -5.96 -15.03
N VAL A 375 -18.10 -7.18 -15.52
CA VAL A 375 -18.62 -7.43 -16.86
C VAL A 375 -20.03 -7.98 -16.73
N VAL A 376 -20.95 -7.43 -17.49
CA VAL A 376 -22.32 -7.94 -17.68
C VAL A 376 -22.49 -8.46 -19.11
N ASP A 377 -23.30 -9.49 -19.29
CA ASP A 377 -23.70 -9.98 -20.59
C ASP A 377 -24.92 -9.20 -21.08
N MET A 378 -24.81 -8.67 -22.28
CA MET A 378 -25.88 -7.97 -22.99
C MET A 378 -26.27 -8.74 -24.25
N PRO A 379 -27.45 -8.47 -24.84
CA PRO A 379 -27.82 -9.07 -26.10
C PRO A 379 -26.80 -8.86 -27.23
N GLU A 380 -26.11 -7.72 -27.20
CA GLU A 380 -25.08 -7.34 -28.19
C GLU A 380 -23.67 -7.83 -27.82
N GLY A 381 -23.52 -8.52 -26.69
CA GLY A 381 -22.23 -9.02 -26.21
C GLY A 381 -21.87 -8.59 -24.79
N LYS A 382 -20.61 -8.79 -24.40
CA LYS A 382 -20.13 -8.48 -23.04
C LYS A 382 -19.83 -6.99 -22.90
N ARG A 383 -20.42 -6.35 -21.89
CA ARG A 383 -20.13 -4.96 -21.52
C ARG A 383 -19.48 -4.86 -20.16
N LYS A 384 -18.46 -4.01 -20.06
CA LYS A 384 -17.80 -3.65 -18.81
C LYS A 384 -18.54 -2.45 -18.20
N LEU A 385 -19.15 -2.64 -17.03
CA LEU A 385 -19.78 -1.57 -16.25
C LEU A 385 -18.74 -0.82 -15.43
N SER A 386 -18.85 0.51 -15.46
CA SER A 386 -18.11 1.41 -14.59
C SER A 386 -18.70 1.42 -13.17
N PRO A 387 -17.96 1.89 -12.15
CA PRO A 387 -18.50 2.04 -10.81
C PRO A 387 -19.68 3.01 -10.73
N VAL A 388 -19.68 4.03 -11.58
CA VAL A 388 -20.76 5.03 -11.65
C VAL A 388 -22.04 4.41 -12.18
N GLU A 389 -21.96 3.63 -13.28
CA GLU A 389 -23.11 2.90 -13.81
C GLU A 389 -23.69 1.94 -12.77
N TRP A 390 -22.82 1.19 -12.06
CA TRP A 390 -23.27 0.31 -10.97
C TRP A 390 -24.00 1.07 -9.87
N MET A 391 -23.49 2.23 -9.44
CA MET A 391 -24.13 3.02 -8.40
C MET A 391 -25.46 3.61 -8.87
N LEU A 392 -25.54 4.08 -10.13
CA LEU A 392 -26.81 4.53 -10.74
C LEU A 392 -27.83 3.39 -10.80
N ASP A 393 -27.40 2.18 -11.16
CA ASP A 393 -28.29 1.02 -11.12
C ASP A 393 -28.78 0.73 -9.69
N CYS A 394 -27.90 0.79 -8.68
CA CYS A 394 -28.32 0.64 -7.28
C CYS A 394 -29.37 1.68 -6.87
N MET A 395 -29.21 2.92 -7.28
CA MET A 395 -30.09 4.02 -6.87
C MET A 395 -31.42 4.02 -7.65
N PHE A 396 -31.41 3.74 -8.95
CA PHE A 396 -32.54 3.95 -9.84
C PHE A 396 -33.13 2.65 -10.43
N ARG A 397 -32.37 1.56 -10.43
CA ARG A 397 -32.77 0.23 -10.93
C ARG A 397 -32.44 -0.86 -9.91
N PRO A 398 -32.93 -0.76 -8.65
CA PRO A 398 -32.53 -1.67 -7.58
C PRO A 398 -32.86 -3.13 -7.90
N GLU A 399 -33.96 -3.42 -8.60
CA GLU A 399 -34.38 -4.78 -9.00
C GLU A 399 -33.34 -5.45 -9.94
N LEU A 400 -32.57 -4.63 -10.67
CA LEU A 400 -31.50 -5.09 -11.52
C LEU A 400 -30.20 -5.24 -10.71
N ALA A 401 -29.88 -4.22 -9.91
CA ALA A 401 -28.64 -4.15 -9.14
C ALA A 401 -28.54 -5.24 -8.05
N GLU A 402 -29.68 -5.66 -7.45
CA GLU A 402 -29.71 -6.72 -6.44
C GLU A 402 -29.25 -8.08 -6.98
N GLN A 403 -29.30 -8.29 -8.31
CA GLN A 403 -28.88 -9.50 -8.99
C GLN A 403 -27.36 -9.54 -9.23
N TYR A 404 -26.65 -8.40 -9.13
CA TYR A 404 -25.23 -8.35 -9.44
C TYR A 404 -24.39 -9.06 -8.38
N PRO A 405 -23.58 -10.08 -8.71
CA PRO A 405 -22.69 -10.76 -7.78
C PRO A 405 -21.43 -9.92 -7.53
N VAL A 406 -21.61 -8.86 -6.76
CA VAL A 406 -20.56 -7.87 -6.45
C VAL A 406 -19.91 -8.06 -5.07
N PHE A 407 -20.42 -8.97 -4.23
CA PHE A 407 -19.85 -9.25 -2.91
C PHE A 407 -18.92 -10.45 -2.96
N LEU A 408 -17.63 -10.21 -2.83
CA LEU A 408 -16.59 -11.24 -2.80
C LEU A 408 -16.42 -11.78 -1.39
N VAL A 409 -16.67 -13.08 -1.18
CA VAL A 409 -16.47 -13.77 0.10
C VAL A 409 -15.57 -14.98 -0.13
N ASN A 410 -14.27 -14.82 0.17
CA ASN A 410 -13.27 -15.86 -0.12
C ASN A 410 -13.09 -16.87 1.01
N ARG A 411 -13.41 -16.50 2.28
CA ARG A 411 -13.18 -17.37 3.43
C ARG A 411 -14.32 -18.38 3.60
N GLU A 412 -13.96 -19.65 3.60
CA GLU A 412 -14.91 -20.75 3.87
C GLU A 412 -15.60 -20.62 5.23
N GLU A 413 -14.91 -20.09 6.22
CA GLU A 413 -15.43 -19.87 7.57
C GLU A 413 -16.61 -18.87 7.55
N VAL A 414 -16.48 -17.77 6.78
CA VAL A 414 -17.55 -16.78 6.60
C VAL A 414 -18.74 -17.38 5.85
N VAL A 415 -18.47 -18.14 4.78
CA VAL A 415 -19.51 -18.83 4.00
C VAL A 415 -20.31 -19.77 4.89
N ARG A 416 -19.63 -20.59 5.72
CA ARG A 416 -20.30 -21.51 6.65
C ARG A 416 -21.04 -20.78 7.77
N ARG A 417 -20.42 -19.73 8.36
CA ARG A 417 -21.02 -18.96 9.47
C ARG A 417 -22.30 -18.25 9.06
N LEU A 418 -22.37 -17.76 7.82
CA LEU A 418 -23.53 -17.06 7.28
C LEU A 418 -24.47 -17.97 6.45
N HIS A 419 -24.22 -19.27 6.41
CA HIS A 419 -24.99 -20.26 5.64
C HIS A 419 -25.19 -19.84 4.17
N LEU A 420 -24.14 -19.26 3.56
CA LEU A 420 -24.17 -18.83 2.18
C LEU A 420 -24.12 -20.04 1.24
N PRO A 421 -24.76 -19.97 0.06
CA PRO A 421 -24.72 -21.04 -0.93
C PRO A 421 -23.29 -21.37 -1.33
N ASP A 422 -22.94 -22.66 -1.35
CA ASP A 422 -21.60 -23.07 -1.76
C ASP A 422 -21.40 -22.87 -3.26
N GLN A 423 -20.24 -22.32 -3.62
CA GLN A 423 -19.85 -22.08 -5.00
C GLN A 423 -18.54 -22.79 -5.29
N LYS A 424 -18.47 -23.48 -6.44
CA LYS A 424 -17.27 -24.22 -6.87
C LYS A 424 -16.08 -23.31 -7.25
N ASP A 425 -16.33 -22.02 -7.43
CA ASP A 425 -15.32 -21.05 -7.82
C ASP A 425 -14.39 -20.71 -6.66
N LYS A 426 -13.09 -20.60 -6.93
CA LYS A 426 -12.08 -20.12 -5.96
C LYS A 426 -12.38 -18.71 -5.43
N ARG A 427 -13.12 -17.90 -6.20
CA ARG A 427 -13.59 -16.56 -5.81
C ARG A 427 -15.11 -16.57 -5.77
N LYS A 428 -15.64 -16.83 -4.58
CA LYS A 428 -17.07 -16.88 -4.35
C LYS A 428 -17.66 -15.48 -4.36
N LYS A 429 -18.62 -15.25 -5.24
CA LYS A 429 -19.27 -13.95 -5.40
C LYS A 429 -20.77 -14.10 -5.18
N TYR A 430 -21.28 -13.26 -4.32
CA TYR A 430 -22.69 -13.25 -3.95
C TYR A 430 -23.35 -11.96 -4.41
N SER A 431 -24.63 -12.06 -4.75
CA SER A 431 -25.45 -10.89 -5.04
C SER A 431 -26.03 -10.29 -3.76
N TYR A 432 -26.55 -9.07 -3.87
CA TYR A 432 -27.29 -8.45 -2.77
C TYR A 432 -28.49 -9.32 -2.36
N ALA A 433 -29.27 -9.83 -3.31
CA ALA A 433 -30.42 -10.69 -3.05
C ALA A 433 -30.05 -11.93 -2.22
N GLN A 434 -28.96 -12.62 -2.58
CA GLN A 434 -28.49 -13.79 -1.83
C GLN A 434 -28.05 -13.44 -0.40
N LEU A 435 -27.43 -12.28 -0.18
CA LEU A 435 -27.05 -11.82 1.16
C LEU A 435 -28.27 -11.34 1.97
N ALA A 436 -29.25 -10.76 1.31
CA ALA A 436 -30.49 -10.30 1.96
C ALA A 436 -31.29 -11.47 2.56
N GLU A 437 -31.29 -12.63 1.93
CA GLU A 437 -31.87 -13.86 2.49
C GLU A 437 -31.19 -14.30 3.80
N ARG A 438 -29.93 -13.89 4.03
CA ARG A 438 -29.13 -14.21 5.21
C ARG A 438 -28.91 -13.01 6.13
N TRP A 439 -29.75 -12.00 6.00
CA TRP A 439 -29.65 -10.76 6.77
C TRP A 439 -29.71 -10.98 8.28
N GLU A 440 -30.61 -11.86 8.74
CA GLU A 440 -30.76 -12.15 10.17
C GLU A 440 -29.53 -12.82 10.75
N GLU A 441 -28.95 -13.80 10.05
CA GLU A 441 -27.73 -14.48 10.44
C GLU A 441 -26.54 -13.50 10.47
N MET A 442 -26.44 -12.66 9.46
CA MET A 442 -25.38 -11.64 9.38
C MET A 442 -25.50 -10.62 10.52
N THR A 443 -26.71 -10.13 10.81
CA THR A 443 -26.97 -9.19 11.91
C THR A 443 -26.67 -9.83 13.27
N ARG A 444 -27.02 -11.09 13.47
CA ARG A 444 -26.70 -11.85 14.68
C ARG A 444 -25.18 -11.97 14.86
N ALA A 445 -24.46 -12.38 13.81
CA ALA A 445 -23.02 -12.50 13.83
C ALA A 445 -22.32 -11.16 14.13
N VAL A 446 -22.78 -10.06 13.52
CA VAL A 446 -22.26 -8.71 13.79
C VAL A 446 -22.47 -8.32 15.26
N ARG A 447 -23.65 -8.62 15.83
CA ARG A 447 -23.95 -8.31 17.24
C ARG A 447 -23.03 -9.09 18.18
N GLU A 448 -22.86 -10.39 17.94
CA GLU A 448 -21.96 -11.25 18.71
C GLU A 448 -20.51 -10.74 18.65
N ILE A 449 -20.02 -10.38 17.47
CA ILE A 449 -18.67 -9.86 17.28
C ILE A 449 -18.49 -8.53 18.05
N ARG A 450 -19.46 -7.63 17.99
CA ARG A 450 -19.39 -6.34 18.73
C ARG A 450 -19.35 -6.50 20.24
N LEU A 451 -19.98 -7.56 20.78
CA LEU A 451 -19.92 -7.87 22.21
C LEU A 451 -18.54 -8.36 22.66
N LEU A 452 -17.72 -8.90 21.76
CA LEU A 452 -16.34 -9.32 22.04
C LEU A 452 -15.35 -8.14 22.15
N GLY A 453 -15.77 -6.94 21.75
CA GLY A 453 -14.89 -5.76 21.66
C GLY A 453 -14.08 -5.74 20.36
N GLU A 454 -13.46 -4.60 20.08
CA GLU A 454 -12.71 -4.39 18.82
C GLU A 454 -11.28 -4.96 18.85
N THR A 455 -10.79 -5.32 20.03
CA THR A 455 -9.45 -5.88 20.22
C THR A 455 -9.45 -7.40 19.97
N ASN A 456 -8.52 -7.88 19.15
CA ASN A 456 -8.31 -9.32 18.86
C ASN A 456 -9.38 -10.03 18.03
N LEU A 457 -10.04 -9.31 17.10
CA LEU A 457 -10.95 -9.96 16.15
C LEU A 457 -10.21 -10.83 15.15
N THR A 458 -10.73 -12.05 14.91
CA THR A 458 -10.23 -12.93 13.84
C THR A 458 -10.48 -12.30 12.46
N GLU A 459 -9.73 -12.74 11.45
CA GLU A 459 -9.92 -12.25 10.08
C GLU A 459 -11.33 -12.59 9.54
N ALA A 460 -11.90 -13.71 9.91
CA ALA A 460 -13.28 -14.06 9.55
C ALA A 460 -14.29 -13.08 10.18
N GLN A 461 -14.08 -12.68 11.42
CA GLN A 461 -14.91 -11.69 12.09
C GLN A 461 -14.80 -10.30 11.43
N LYS A 462 -13.57 -9.88 11.08
CA LYS A 462 -13.34 -8.63 10.34
C LYS A 462 -14.01 -8.66 8.97
N ASP A 463 -13.92 -9.79 8.26
CA ASP A 463 -14.58 -9.98 6.96
C ASP A 463 -16.12 -9.89 7.09
N ILE A 464 -16.72 -10.48 8.14
CA ILE A 464 -18.16 -10.37 8.40
C ILE A 464 -18.56 -8.91 8.67
N LEU A 465 -17.82 -8.18 9.50
CA LEU A 465 -18.10 -6.77 9.77
C LEU A 465 -17.97 -5.91 8.49
N SER A 466 -16.96 -6.19 7.68
CA SER A 466 -16.74 -5.50 6.41
C SER A 466 -17.86 -5.83 5.39
N LEU A 467 -18.25 -7.09 5.30
CA LEU A 467 -19.35 -7.54 4.44
C LEU A 467 -20.66 -6.87 4.83
N ALA A 468 -21.00 -6.87 6.12
CA ALA A 468 -22.21 -6.23 6.64
C ALA A 468 -22.22 -4.72 6.35
N ARG A 469 -21.11 -4.03 6.58
CA ARG A 469 -20.98 -2.60 6.28
C ARG A 469 -21.18 -2.32 4.78
N ASN A 470 -20.54 -3.09 3.91
CA ASN A 470 -20.67 -2.92 2.47
C ASN A 470 -22.10 -3.23 1.98
N PHE A 471 -22.74 -4.24 2.58
CA PHE A 471 -24.13 -4.56 2.32
C PHE A 471 -25.06 -3.41 2.72
N ASP A 472 -24.86 -2.82 3.92
CA ASP A 472 -25.64 -1.67 4.38
C ASP A 472 -25.49 -0.45 3.49
N VAL A 473 -24.28 -0.16 2.99
CA VAL A 473 -24.06 0.94 2.03
C VAL A 473 -24.85 0.71 0.75
N MET A 474 -24.78 -0.50 0.18
CA MET A 474 -25.52 -0.80 -1.04
C MET A 474 -27.03 -0.77 -0.80
N ARG A 475 -27.49 -1.30 0.34
CA ARG A 475 -28.89 -1.19 0.77
C ARG A 475 -29.35 0.24 0.83
N GLY A 476 -28.51 1.10 1.37
CA GLY A 476 -28.76 2.51 1.44
C GLY A 476 -28.96 3.14 0.06
N TRP A 477 -28.08 2.87 -0.90
CA TRP A 477 -28.27 3.38 -2.26
C TRP A 477 -29.55 2.89 -2.91
N MET A 478 -29.92 1.63 -2.71
CA MET A 478 -31.17 1.06 -3.23
C MET A 478 -32.42 1.68 -2.62
N LEU A 479 -32.32 2.14 -1.37
CA LEU A 479 -33.42 2.78 -0.67
C LEU A 479 -33.51 4.30 -0.89
N VAL A 480 -32.45 4.92 -1.47
CA VAL A 480 -32.36 6.38 -1.63
C VAL A 480 -33.62 6.98 -2.23
N SER A 481 -34.09 6.45 -3.35
CA SER A 481 -35.27 6.99 -4.03
C SER A 481 -36.57 6.84 -3.22
N ARG A 482 -36.69 5.78 -2.45
CA ARG A 482 -37.85 5.52 -1.58
C ARG A 482 -37.81 6.41 -0.34
N ILE A 483 -36.64 6.48 0.32
CA ILE A 483 -36.48 7.29 1.52
C ILE A 483 -36.63 8.80 1.19
N MET A 484 -36.15 9.24 0.04
CA MET A 484 -36.33 10.64 -0.41
C MET A 484 -37.79 11.02 -0.58
N LEU A 485 -38.64 10.06 -0.96
CA LEU A 485 -40.08 10.29 -1.10
C LEU A 485 -40.80 10.29 0.25
N GLU A 486 -40.49 9.31 1.11
CA GLU A 486 -41.28 9.04 2.30
C GLU A 486 -40.81 9.83 3.54
N ASN A 487 -39.49 9.94 3.74
CA ASN A 487 -38.94 10.64 4.91
C ASN A 487 -37.50 11.11 4.65
N PRO A 488 -37.28 12.30 4.08
CA PRO A 488 -35.96 12.84 3.81
C PRO A 488 -35.05 12.93 5.05
N SER A 489 -35.62 13.22 6.22
CA SER A 489 -34.86 13.32 7.50
C SER A 489 -34.31 11.97 7.98
N ALA A 490 -34.83 10.85 7.51
CA ALA A 490 -34.29 9.54 7.82
C ALA A 490 -32.91 9.31 7.19
N MET A 491 -32.58 9.98 6.08
CA MET A 491 -31.27 9.87 5.44
C MET A 491 -30.14 10.44 6.30
N GLU A 492 -30.40 11.46 7.12
CA GLU A 492 -29.40 12.04 8.02
C GLU A 492 -28.98 11.07 9.15
N ARG A 493 -29.87 10.15 9.51
CA ARG A 493 -29.63 9.15 10.57
C ARG A 493 -28.89 7.90 10.07
N MET A 494 -28.79 7.74 8.76
CA MET A 494 -28.06 6.62 8.14
C MET A 494 -26.64 7.09 7.76
N GLU A 495 -25.65 6.21 7.82
CA GLU A 495 -24.26 6.50 7.38
C GLU A 495 -24.18 6.65 5.85
N PHE A 496 -24.90 7.65 5.32
CA PHE A 496 -24.82 7.99 3.91
C PHE A 496 -23.75 9.02 3.62
N PRO A 497 -23.15 9.00 2.43
CA PRO A 497 -22.36 10.12 1.97
C PRO A 497 -23.24 11.35 1.87
N ARG A 498 -22.67 12.49 2.18
CA ARG A 498 -23.36 13.78 2.13
C ARG A 498 -23.25 14.34 0.72
N TRP A 499 -24.37 14.36 0.03
CA TRP A 499 -24.43 14.68 -1.40
C TRP A 499 -24.78 16.13 -1.69
N PHE A 500 -25.45 16.79 -0.73
CA PHE A 500 -26.04 18.08 -0.97
C PHE A 500 -25.49 19.12 -0.01
N PRO A 501 -25.16 20.34 -0.48
CA PRO A 501 -24.79 21.44 0.38
C PRO A 501 -26.00 21.96 1.13
N SER A 502 -25.85 22.27 2.42
CA SER A 502 -26.85 22.97 3.22
C SER A 502 -26.22 24.15 3.95
N ALA A 503 -27.01 25.19 4.26
CA ALA A 503 -26.56 26.28 5.09
C ALA A 503 -26.50 25.84 6.56
N GLY A 504 -25.31 25.93 7.19
CA GLY A 504 -25.13 25.78 8.62
C GLY A 504 -25.65 26.97 9.39
N ARG A 505 -25.78 26.82 10.74
CA ARG A 505 -26.28 27.88 11.63
C ARG A 505 -25.43 29.16 11.62
N ASP A 506 -24.14 29.05 11.35
CA ASP A 506 -23.16 30.15 11.39
C ASP A 506 -22.59 30.49 9.99
N GLY A 507 -23.36 30.21 8.91
CA GLY A 507 -22.88 30.45 7.53
C GLY A 507 -21.85 29.44 7.02
N GLU A 508 -21.48 28.44 7.82
CA GLU A 508 -20.66 27.33 7.35
C GLU A 508 -21.43 26.46 6.37
N ARG A 509 -20.76 26.06 5.29
CA ARG A 509 -21.32 25.09 4.35
C ARG A 509 -21.28 23.70 4.97
N LEU A 510 -22.44 23.20 5.36
CA LEU A 510 -22.60 21.81 5.74
C LEU A 510 -23.08 21.00 4.54
N TRP A 511 -22.58 19.78 4.43
CA TRP A 511 -23.08 18.82 3.45
C TRP A 511 -24.05 17.86 4.13
N THR A 512 -25.18 17.60 3.52
CA THR A 512 -26.24 16.73 4.04
C THR A 512 -26.49 15.54 3.11
N ALA A 513 -26.95 14.44 3.66
CA ALA A 513 -27.42 13.30 2.89
C ALA A 513 -28.81 13.54 2.26
N ALA A 514 -29.61 14.45 2.84
CA ALA A 514 -30.95 14.74 2.37
C ALA A 514 -30.95 15.92 1.38
N PRO A 515 -31.48 15.76 0.17
CA PRO A 515 -31.70 16.87 -0.75
C PRO A 515 -32.82 17.78 -0.23
N ASP A 516 -32.92 18.98 -0.77
CA ASP A 516 -34.09 19.80 -0.56
C ASP A 516 -35.35 19.11 -1.12
N LYS A 517 -36.55 19.59 -0.72
CA LYS A 517 -37.82 18.99 -1.14
C LYS A 517 -37.98 18.94 -2.67
N VAL A 518 -37.43 19.94 -3.36
CA VAL A 518 -37.53 20.02 -4.83
C VAL A 518 -36.61 19.02 -5.48
N ALA A 519 -35.32 18.99 -5.10
CA ALA A 519 -34.36 18.02 -5.63
C ALA A 519 -34.80 16.57 -5.32
N GLY A 520 -35.31 16.32 -4.11
CA GLY A 520 -35.86 15.03 -3.71
C GLY A 520 -37.04 14.58 -4.60
N ALA A 521 -37.98 15.47 -4.90
CA ALA A 521 -39.11 15.17 -5.76
C ALA A 521 -38.69 14.81 -7.21
N PHE A 522 -37.70 15.52 -7.75
CA PHE A 522 -37.15 15.23 -9.09
C PHE A 522 -36.42 13.88 -9.15
N LEU A 523 -35.60 13.58 -8.16
CA LEU A 523 -34.88 12.30 -8.07
C LEU A 523 -35.86 11.13 -7.93
N ALA A 524 -36.88 11.31 -7.12
CA ALA A 524 -37.97 10.33 -6.95
C ALA A 524 -38.74 10.10 -8.23
N MET A 525 -39.08 11.18 -8.96
CA MET A 525 -39.76 11.07 -10.25
C MET A 525 -38.89 10.34 -11.29
N ALA A 526 -37.57 10.64 -11.35
CA ALA A 526 -36.64 9.92 -12.21
C ALA A 526 -36.61 8.43 -11.90
N SER A 527 -36.58 8.05 -10.62
CA SER A 527 -36.62 6.65 -10.19
C SER A 527 -37.92 5.96 -10.59
N LEU A 528 -39.08 6.62 -10.43
CA LEU A 528 -40.38 6.06 -10.85
C LEU A 528 -40.45 5.85 -12.36
N LEU A 529 -39.92 6.78 -13.15
CA LEU A 529 -39.91 6.65 -14.62
C LEU A 529 -39.01 5.51 -15.08
N GLU A 530 -37.81 5.36 -14.48
CA GLU A 530 -36.91 4.25 -14.77
C GLU A 530 -37.54 2.90 -14.40
N ARG A 531 -38.14 2.78 -13.22
CA ARG A 531 -38.85 1.56 -12.81
C ARG A 531 -40.00 1.20 -13.73
N LYS A 532 -40.79 2.20 -14.16
CA LYS A 532 -41.86 2.00 -15.09
C LYS A 532 -41.39 1.53 -16.47
N ALA A 533 -40.18 1.98 -16.88
CA ALA A 533 -39.58 1.56 -18.15
C ALA A 533 -38.94 0.15 -18.10
N ILE A 534 -38.70 -0.42 -16.90
CA ILE A 534 -38.20 -1.80 -16.75
C ILE A 534 -39.24 -2.79 -17.25
N GLY A 535 -38.84 -3.69 -18.13
CA GLY A 535 -39.74 -4.68 -18.74
C GLY A 535 -40.60 -4.17 -19.91
N MET A 536 -40.56 -2.88 -20.21
CA MET A 536 -41.17 -2.32 -21.42
C MET A 536 -40.16 -2.30 -22.58
N GLU A 537 -40.66 -2.47 -23.80
CA GLU A 537 -39.88 -2.38 -25.03
C GLU A 537 -40.45 -1.31 -25.98
N GLY A 538 -39.59 -0.82 -26.89
CA GLY A 538 -40.01 0.12 -27.93
C GLY A 538 -39.88 1.62 -27.56
N ALA A 539 -40.60 2.44 -28.31
CA ALA A 539 -40.49 3.91 -28.24
C ALA A 539 -40.96 4.48 -26.90
N GLU A 540 -41.99 3.90 -26.28
CA GLU A 540 -42.51 4.38 -24.99
C GLU A 540 -41.51 4.17 -23.84
N ALA A 541 -40.88 3.01 -23.77
CA ALA A 541 -39.81 2.75 -22.80
C ALA A 541 -38.63 3.72 -22.97
N SER A 542 -38.24 3.98 -24.23
CA SER A 542 -37.17 4.92 -24.56
C SER A 542 -37.51 6.35 -24.16
N ALA A 543 -38.76 6.77 -24.36
CA ALA A 543 -39.23 8.10 -23.97
C ALA A 543 -39.23 8.28 -22.44
N LEU A 544 -39.66 7.28 -21.67
CA LEU A 544 -39.60 7.32 -20.20
C LEU A 544 -38.16 7.42 -19.69
N ARG A 545 -37.25 6.63 -20.26
CA ARG A 545 -35.82 6.67 -19.89
C ARG A 545 -35.20 8.02 -20.22
N MET A 546 -35.43 8.58 -21.41
CA MET A 546 -34.93 9.93 -21.75
C MET A 546 -35.45 11.00 -20.80
N LYS A 547 -36.72 10.92 -20.39
CA LYS A 547 -37.29 11.85 -19.42
C LYS A 547 -36.64 11.70 -18.04
N ALA A 548 -36.42 10.47 -17.58
CA ALA A 548 -35.72 10.20 -16.32
C ALA A 548 -34.28 10.72 -16.35
N GLU A 549 -33.52 10.45 -17.42
CA GLU A 549 -32.16 10.93 -17.59
C GLU A 549 -32.08 12.46 -17.64
N GLY A 550 -33.04 13.13 -18.29
CA GLY A 550 -33.13 14.60 -18.31
C GLY A 550 -33.30 15.20 -16.92
N LEU A 551 -34.17 14.62 -16.09
CA LEU A 551 -34.36 15.03 -14.69
C LEU A 551 -33.07 14.83 -13.87
N LEU A 552 -32.40 13.70 -14.04
CA LEU A 552 -31.13 13.41 -13.35
C LEU A 552 -30.03 14.40 -13.76
N LEU A 553 -29.86 14.65 -15.07
CA LEU A 553 -28.85 15.59 -15.58
C LEU A 553 -29.04 17.02 -15.03
N GLU A 554 -30.30 17.45 -14.89
CA GLU A 554 -30.61 18.76 -14.31
C GLU A 554 -30.18 18.87 -12.84
N LYS A 555 -30.43 17.87 -12.03
CA LYS A 555 -30.23 17.93 -10.58
C LYS A 555 -28.84 17.51 -10.13
N LEU A 556 -28.17 16.61 -10.84
CA LEU A 556 -26.81 16.16 -10.50
C LEU A 556 -25.71 17.21 -10.76
N ALA A 557 -26.05 18.36 -11.38
CA ALA A 557 -25.11 19.47 -11.53
C ALA A 557 -24.95 20.32 -10.26
N GLN A 558 -25.99 20.44 -9.45
CA GLN A 558 -26.09 21.36 -8.31
C GLN A 558 -24.97 21.18 -7.25
N PRO A 559 -24.55 19.97 -6.86
CA PRO A 559 -23.48 19.80 -5.88
C PRO A 559 -22.15 20.44 -6.28
N ASN A 560 -21.80 20.41 -7.57
CA ASN A 560 -20.56 20.99 -8.07
C ASN A 560 -20.59 22.53 -8.07
N GLU A 561 -21.75 23.11 -8.28
CA GLU A 561 -21.96 24.57 -8.24
C GLU A 561 -21.75 25.12 -6.83
N ALA A 562 -22.11 24.34 -5.82
CA ALA A 562 -21.94 24.70 -4.42
C ALA A 562 -20.49 24.57 -3.91
N ALA A 563 -19.62 23.80 -4.59
CA ALA A 563 -18.23 23.67 -4.23
C ALA A 563 -17.44 24.96 -4.53
N SER A 564 -16.46 25.28 -3.68
CA SER A 564 -15.53 26.39 -3.92
C SER A 564 -14.67 26.16 -5.17
N ALA A 565 -14.06 27.22 -5.71
CA ALA A 565 -13.18 27.09 -6.88
C ALA A 565 -11.99 26.13 -6.64
N GLY A 566 -11.39 26.16 -5.44
CA GLY A 566 -10.30 25.27 -5.05
C GLY A 566 -10.73 23.81 -4.95
N GLU A 567 -11.92 23.56 -4.39
CA GLU A 567 -12.52 22.24 -4.30
C GLU A 567 -12.84 21.67 -5.68
N ARG A 568 -13.46 22.48 -6.57
CA ARG A 568 -13.71 22.06 -7.96
C ARG A 568 -12.44 21.66 -8.69
N HIS A 569 -11.39 22.46 -8.59
CA HIS A 569 -10.09 22.12 -9.18
C HIS A 569 -9.49 20.85 -8.60
N SER A 570 -9.67 20.59 -7.30
CA SER A 570 -9.24 19.34 -6.67
C SER A 570 -10.01 18.13 -7.20
N LEU A 571 -11.32 18.25 -7.39
CA LEU A 571 -12.19 17.22 -7.97
C LEU A 571 -11.78 16.88 -9.41
N GLU A 572 -11.54 17.90 -10.24
CA GLU A 572 -11.08 17.73 -11.63
C GLU A 572 -9.74 17.01 -11.71
N ARG A 573 -8.76 17.38 -10.86
CA ARG A 573 -7.46 16.70 -10.78
C ARG A 573 -7.60 15.25 -10.35
N GLU A 574 -8.49 14.95 -9.42
CA GLU A 574 -8.74 13.58 -8.96
C GLU A 574 -9.37 12.73 -10.07
N ILE A 575 -10.34 13.28 -10.81
CA ILE A 575 -10.93 12.60 -11.98
C ILE A 575 -9.87 12.32 -13.04
N PHE A 576 -9.05 13.32 -13.36
CA PHE A 576 -7.96 13.19 -14.33
C PHE A 576 -6.94 12.12 -13.91
N TYR A 577 -6.53 12.12 -12.63
CA TYR A 577 -5.60 11.13 -12.08
C TYR A 577 -6.11 9.69 -12.26
N TYR A 578 -7.39 9.44 -11.96
CA TYR A 578 -7.96 8.09 -12.10
C TYR A 578 -8.28 7.71 -13.55
N ARG A 579 -8.49 8.68 -14.45
CA ARG A 579 -8.58 8.42 -15.91
C ARG A 579 -7.23 8.00 -16.49
N LEU A 580 -6.14 8.66 -16.10
CA LEU A 580 -4.79 8.33 -16.57
C LEU A 580 -4.32 6.95 -16.12
N ASP A 581 -4.83 6.45 -15.01
CA ASP A 581 -4.36 5.23 -14.36
C ASP A 581 -2.83 5.17 -14.24
N PRO A 582 -2.20 6.09 -13.48
CA PRO A 582 -0.75 6.31 -13.47
C PRO A 582 0.05 5.07 -13.07
N LEU A 583 -0.60 4.13 -12.36
CA LEU A 583 0.01 2.85 -12.00
C LEU A 583 0.31 2.01 -13.26
N TYR A 584 -0.64 1.90 -14.19
CA TYR A 584 -0.43 1.19 -15.46
C TYR A 584 0.54 1.93 -16.37
N ILE A 585 0.49 3.26 -16.42
CA ILE A 585 1.45 4.07 -17.18
C ILE A 585 2.87 3.86 -16.62
N SER A 586 3.05 3.94 -15.30
CA SER A 586 4.35 3.70 -14.66
C SER A 586 4.85 2.30 -14.96
N LEU A 587 3.99 1.28 -14.84
CA LEU A 587 4.34 -0.10 -15.18
C LEU A 587 4.76 -0.23 -16.65
N ALA A 588 4.01 0.38 -17.58
CA ALA A 588 4.33 0.36 -19.01
C ALA A 588 5.68 1.03 -19.30
N VAL A 589 5.96 2.19 -18.65
CA VAL A 589 7.25 2.90 -18.77
C VAL A 589 8.39 2.05 -18.22
N PHE A 590 8.22 1.40 -17.06
CA PHE A 590 9.25 0.51 -16.51
C PHE A 590 9.51 -0.69 -17.40
N VAL A 591 8.46 -1.33 -17.94
CA VAL A 591 8.59 -2.45 -18.88
C VAL A 591 9.29 -2.00 -20.16
N ALA A 592 8.91 -0.85 -20.73
CA ALA A 592 9.56 -0.29 -21.92
C ALA A 592 11.03 0.03 -21.65
N ALA A 593 11.36 0.66 -20.52
CA ALA A 593 12.74 0.95 -20.12
C ALA A 593 13.56 -0.35 -19.95
N PHE A 594 12.97 -1.37 -19.33
CA PHE A 594 13.60 -2.69 -19.17
C PHE A 594 13.86 -3.36 -20.52
N VAL A 595 12.88 -3.35 -21.43
CA VAL A 595 13.04 -3.89 -22.79
C VAL A 595 14.11 -3.12 -23.57
N CYS A 596 14.12 -1.79 -23.49
CA CYS A 596 15.18 -0.99 -24.13
C CYS A 596 16.57 -1.32 -23.59
N LEU A 597 16.72 -1.47 -22.26
CA LEU A 597 17.99 -1.87 -21.64
C LEU A 597 18.41 -3.27 -22.09
N LEU A 598 17.47 -4.20 -22.19
CA LEU A 598 17.71 -5.55 -22.66
C LEU A 598 18.15 -5.57 -24.13
N LEU A 599 17.46 -4.82 -25.00
CA LEU A 599 17.83 -4.67 -26.42
C LEU A 599 19.21 -4.03 -26.56
N CYS A 600 19.51 -2.97 -25.78
CA CYS A 600 20.85 -2.37 -25.76
C CYS A 600 21.92 -3.36 -25.30
N ALA A 601 21.62 -4.26 -24.37
CA ALA A 601 22.55 -5.30 -23.92
C ALA A 601 22.77 -6.40 -24.99
N LEU A 602 21.70 -6.78 -25.70
CA LEU A 602 21.72 -7.83 -26.73
C LEU A 602 22.36 -7.36 -28.05
N PHE A 603 22.05 -6.13 -28.48
CA PHE A 603 22.49 -5.58 -29.77
C PHE A 603 23.71 -4.66 -29.66
N ARG A 604 24.40 -4.68 -28.50
CA ARG A 604 25.65 -3.92 -28.34
C ARG A 604 26.68 -4.47 -29.36
N PRO A 605 27.11 -3.68 -30.36
CA PRO A 605 28.18 -4.12 -31.25
C PRO A 605 29.42 -4.37 -30.38
N ALA A 606 30.20 -5.39 -30.71
CA ALA A 606 31.40 -5.83 -30.02
C ALA A 606 32.54 -4.77 -30.01
N ALA A 607 32.25 -3.51 -30.32
CA ALA A 607 33.18 -2.39 -30.34
C ALA A 607 33.38 -1.83 -28.93
N ASN A 608 34.44 -2.32 -28.30
CA ASN A 608 35.37 -1.64 -27.39
C ASN A 608 34.91 -0.39 -26.64
N ALA A 609 34.46 -0.56 -25.43
CA ALA A 609 35.03 0.05 -24.20
C ALA A 609 34.06 -0.15 -23.02
N PRO A 610 34.54 -0.53 -21.85
CA PRO A 610 33.69 -0.62 -20.70
C PRO A 610 33.27 0.79 -20.30
N LEU A 611 31.96 1.07 -20.33
CA LEU A 611 31.37 2.31 -19.83
C LEU A 611 31.53 2.48 -18.29
N TRP A 612 32.20 1.50 -17.66
CA TRP A 612 32.36 1.40 -16.21
C TRP A 612 33.82 1.11 -15.80
N ARG A 613 34.78 1.89 -16.33
CA ARG A 613 36.10 2.02 -15.73
C ARG A 613 36.38 3.46 -15.27
#